data_ad8f7d28880b173d50ee42669e7a8714
#
_entry.id   ad8f7d28880b173d50ee42669e7a8714
#
_cell.length_a   1.000
_cell.length_b   1.000
_cell.length_c   1.000
_cell.angle_alpha   90.00
_cell.angle_beta   90.00
_cell.angle_gamma   90.00
#
_symmetry.space_group_name_H-M   'P 1'
#
loop_
_entity.id
_entity.type
_entity.pdbx_description
1 polymer ?
#
loop_
_entity_poly.entity_id
_entity_poly.type
_entity_poly.pdbx_seq_one_letter_code
_entity_poly.pdbx_strand_id
1 'polypeptide(L)'
;MKTLITAVLALIVTIIAFGCASTSASRSIELGAKEKQLEKFIAAHVQKVEPMIKQANLASWDAAISGKAEDYDKVSKLTLEIRQVYSNPQEFATLKEMKQSQQVKDAKLSRQLEVLYNAYLENQIEPELLKSIVDLGTEIEKKFSTFRGTIEGKKVTDNEIKEILKTQTDSRKREQAWLASKQVGPVVAPDLVQLVKLRNQAARKVGFDNYHTLSLTTAEQNVKDLDKIFNQLYELTNKPFAQLKAELDRILAAKYGVPAAELMPWHYHDPFFQESPLVYQLDLDAYYKDKDVKQLASRFYAGVGLRVDSILQRSDLYEREGKNPHAFCTDIDRKGDVRILCNLKNNEAWMETVLHELGHGVYDKYQDQQVPFLLRGPAHIFTTEAIAMFFGRLSRNPAWMQQMLDLSDQQRTEIEKVSDKYAQLKQIIFARWAMVMYDFEKQLYANPDQDLNSLWWQIVEKYQLVKKPPARSEPDWAAKIHFTIAPCYYHNYLLGELLASQLHHHIVHNVLNLKSDRQLGYVDQKKVGRFLTEKVFKPGAVYHWDEMIEQATGEPLTPKYFVEQFVK
;
A
#
# COMPACT_ATOMS: atom_id res chain seq x y z
N MET A 1 -15.71 66.60 -40.87
CA MET A 1 -15.35 65.18 -41.02
C MET A 1 -14.56 64.63 -39.85
N LYS A 2 -13.82 65.39 -39.08
CA LYS A 2 -13.07 64.90 -37.88
C LYS A 2 -13.92 64.73 -36.61
N THR A 3 -15.05 65.40 -36.48
CA THR A 3 -15.92 65.34 -35.32
C THR A 3 -16.93 64.21 -35.34
N LEU A 4 -17.21 63.60 -36.50
CA LEU A 4 -18.14 62.46 -36.58
C LEU A 4 -17.45 61.10 -36.30
N ILE A 5 -16.13 61.00 -36.53
CA ILE A 5 -15.37 59.77 -36.31
C ILE A 5 -15.11 59.52 -34.82
N THR A 6 -14.98 60.63 -34.01
CA THR A 6 -14.76 60.53 -32.58
C THR A 6 -15.99 60.07 -31.78
N ALA A 7 -17.20 60.40 -32.26
CA ALA A 7 -18.46 59.99 -31.61
C ALA A 7 -18.76 58.47 -31.86
N VAL A 8 -18.40 57.93 -33.05
CA VAL A 8 -18.62 56.52 -33.36
C VAL A 8 -17.65 55.62 -32.64
N LEU A 9 -16.37 56.04 -32.43
CA LEU A 9 -15.43 55.27 -31.62
C LEU A 9 -15.78 55.24 -30.11
N ALA A 10 -16.34 56.35 -29.59
CA ALA A 10 -16.77 56.39 -28.19
C ALA A 10 -17.97 55.47 -27.95
N LEU A 11 -18.89 55.31 -28.93
CA LEU A 11 -20.07 54.44 -28.79
C LEU A 11 -19.69 52.94 -28.89
N ILE A 12 -18.71 52.58 -29.70
CA ILE A 12 -18.22 51.18 -29.84
C ILE A 12 -17.43 50.75 -28.58
N VAL A 13 -16.64 51.64 -27.99
CA VAL A 13 -15.92 51.34 -26.73
C VAL A 13 -16.88 51.17 -25.55
N THR A 14 -17.96 51.94 -25.48
CA THR A 14 -18.96 51.82 -24.42
C THR A 14 -19.78 50.54 -24.52
N ILE A 15 -20.12 50.08 -25.74
CA ILE A 15 -20.86 48.83 -25.99
C ILE A 15 -19.97 47.60 -25.67
N ILE A 16 -18.65 47.64 -25.98
CA ILE A 16 -17.73 46.56 -25.64
C ILE A 16 -17.48 46.49 -24.14
N ALA A 17 -17.44 47.63 -23.40
CA ALA A 17 -17.30 47.67 -21.95
C ALA A 17 -18.55 47.14 -21.23
N PHE A 18 -19.75 47.41 -21.73
CA PHE A 18 -21.00 46.86 -21.17
C PHE A 18 -21.17 45.37 -21.52
N GLY A 19 -20.72 44.90 -22.68
CA GLY A 19 -20.76 43.48 -23.05
C GLY A 19 -19.80 42.62 -22.21
N CYS A 20 -18.61 43.13 -21.87
CA CYS A 20 -17.65 42.41 -21.01
C CYS A 20 -18.07 42.40 -19.53
N ALA A 21 -18.74 43.47 -19.03
CA ALA A 21 -19.23 43.51 -17.66
C ALA A 21 -20.43 42.56 -17.44
N SER A 22 -21.32 42.42 -18.43
CA SER A 22 -22.47 41.51 -18.32
C SER A 22 -22.07 40.01 -18.42
N THR A 23 -21.05 39.70 -19.21
CA THR A 23 -20.55 38.30 -19.30
C THR A 23 -19.75 37.87 -18.07
N SER A 24 -19.01 38.77 -17.41
CA SER A 24 -18.30 38.42 -16.17
C SER A 24 -19.25 38.28 -14.96
N ALA A 25 -20.32 39.12 -14.88
CA ALA A 25 -21.31 39.04 -13.80
C ALA A 25 -22.20 37.79 -13.93
N SER A 26 -22.61 37.40 -15.14
CA SER A 26 -23.37 36.16 -15.35
C SER A 26 -22.52 34.89 -15.09
N ARG A 27 -21.23 34.94 -15.41
CA ARG A 27 -20.31 33.82 -15.16
C ARG A 27 -20.02 33.61 -13.66
N SER A 28 -19.92 34.68 -12.86
CA SER A 28 -19.72 34.56 -11.41
C SER A 28 -20.97 34.05 -10.66
N ILE A 29 -22.19 34.39 -11.14
CA ILE A 29 -23.45 33.88 -10.60
C ILE A 29 -23.63 32.40 -10.90
N GLU A 30 -23.27 31.96 -12.10
CA GLU A 30 -23.34 30.54 -12.50
C GLU A 30 -22.35 29.68 -11.73
N LEU A 31 -21.12 30.16 -11.49
CA LEU A 31 -20.11 29.48 -10.66
C LEU A 31 -20.64 29.24 -9.24
N GLY A 32 -21.17 30.25 -8.56
CA GLY A 32 -21.74 30.08 -7.23
C GLY A 32 -22.94 29.13 -7.15
N ALA A 33 -23.72 28.99 -8.21
CA ALA A 33 -24.83 28.05 -8.26
C ALA A 33 -24.33 26.57 -8.33
N LYS A 34 -23.31 26.28 -9.10
CA LYS A 34 -22.73 24.91 -9.19
C LYS A 34 -22.05 24.49 -7.88
N GLU A 35 -21.35 25.39 -7.22
CA GLU A 35 -20.75 25.11 -5.92
C GLU A 35 -21.80 24.81 -4.85
N LYS A 36 -22.87 25.60 -4.78
CA LYS A 36 -24.01 25.35 -3.86
C LYS A 36 -24.72 24.03 -4.18
N GLN A 37 -24.83 23.67 -5.45
CA GLN A 37 -25.41 22.39 -5.86
C GLN A 37 -24.52 21.23 -5.38
N LEU A 38 -23.20 21.34 -5.53
CA LEU A 38 -22.25 20.35 -5.06
C LEU A 38 -22.27 20.22 -3.53
N GLU A 39 -22.27 21.33 -2.80
CA GLU A 39 -22.37 21.31 -1.33
C GLU A 39 -23.61 20.54 -0.85
N LYS A 40 -24.78 20.79 -1.47
CA LYS A 40 -26.02 20.06 -1.15
C LYS A 40 -25.88 18.57 -1.47
N PHE A 41 -25.29 18.24 -2.61
CA PHE A 41 -25.06 16.84 -3.01
C PHE A 41 -24.16 16.15 -1.99
N ILE A 42 -23.01 16.75 -1.65
CA ILE A 42 -22.06 16.20 -0.67
C ILE A 42 -22.72 16.02 0.70
N ALA A 43 -23.47 17.02 1.18
CA ALA A 43 -24.15 16.94 2.47
C ALA A 43 -25.13 15.77 2.54
N ALA A 44 -25.97 15.61 1.49
CA ALA A 44 -26.92 14.49 1.41
C ALA A 44 -26.20 13.13 1.30
N HIS A 45 -25.13 13.06 0.51
CA HIS A 45 -24.32 11.86 0.36
C HIS A 45 -23.67 11.45 1.68
N VAL A 46 -23.01 12.38 2.39
CA VAL A 46 -22.34 12.12 3.67
C VAL A 46 -23.35 11.70 4.73
N GLN A 47 -24.51 12.38 4.81
CA GLN A 47 -25.59 12.01 5.73
C GLN A 47 -26.02 10.55 5.54
N LYS A 48 -25.99 10.04 4.30
CA LYS A 48 -26.34 8.65 3.97
C LYS A 48 -25.17 7.68 4.27
N VAL A 49 -23.95 8.00 3.80
CA VAL A 49 -22.85 7.01 3.80
C VAL A 49 -22.08 6.95 5.12
N GLU A 50 -21.99 8.03 5.88
CA GLU A 50 -21.24 8.04 7.15
C GLU A 50 -21.73 6.98 8.14
N PRO A 51 -23.03 6.85 8.44
CA PRO A 51 -23.53 5.80 9.33
C PRO A 51 -23.32 4.39 8.74
N MET A 52 -23.43 4.23 7.42
CA MET A 52 -23.22 2.95 6.76
C MET A 52 -21.77 2.50 6.87
N ILE A 53 -20.80 3.40 6.64
CA ILE A 53 -19.36 3.12 6.76
C ILE A 53 -19.05 2.70 8.21
N LYS A 54 -19.54 3.45 9.20
CA LYS A 54 -19.35 3.10 10.61
C LYS A 54 -19.89 1.71 10.94
N GLN A 55 -21.10 1.38 10.47
CA GLN A 55 -21.70 0.05 10.69
C GLN A 55 -20.91 -1.07 10.01
N ALA A 56 -20.44 -0.84 8.78
CA ALA A 56 -19.62 -1.81 8.05
C ALA A 56 -18.27 -2.06 8.74
N ASN A 57 -17.60 -0.99 9.20
CA ASN A 57 -16.33 -1.10 9.91
C ASN A 57 -16.49 -1.80 11.27
N LEU A 58 -17.57 -1.52 12.02
CA LEU A 58 -17.90 -2.25 13.25
C LEU A 58 -18.17 -3.74 12.97
N ALA A 59 -18.96 -4.04 11.93
CA ALA A 59 -19.23 -5.42 11.55
C ALA A 59 -17.94 -6.17 11.13
N SER A 60 -17.06 -5.51 10.38
CA SER A 60 -15.75 -6.06 9.99
C SER A 60 -14.86 -6.31 11.21
N TRP A 61 -14.86 -5.40 12.17
CA TRP A 61 -14.17 -5.58 13.44
C TRP A 61 -14.72 -6.78 14.21
N ASP A 62 -16.05 -6.86 14.37
CA ASP A 62 -16.72 -7.96 15.08
C ASP A 62 -16.42 -9.31 14.42
N ALA A 63 -16.51 -9.39 13.09
CA ALA A 63 -16.18 -10.60 12.32
C ALA A 63 -14.71 -11.03 12.53
N ALA A 64 -13.78 -10.07 12.52
CA ALA A 64 -12.36 -10.36 12.70
C ALA A 64 -12.03 -10.89 14.12
N ILE A 65 -12.76 -10.46 15.14
CA ILE A 65 -12.52 -10.89 16.53
C ILE A 65 -13.29 -12.16 16.91
N SER A 66 -14.42 -12.47 16.21
CA SER A 66 -15.26 -13.64 16.50
C SER A 66 -14.97 -14.86 15.63
N GLY A 67 -14.56 -14.62 14.36
CA GLY A 67 -14.38 -15.68 13.35
C GLY A 67 -15.68 -16.36 12.90
N LYS A 68 -16.85 -15.84 13.29
CA LYS A 68 -18.14 -16.47 13.01
C LYS A 68 -18.64 -16.15 11.60
N ALA A 69 -19.18 -17.15 10.90
CA ALA A 69 -19.71 -16.99 9.55
C ALA A 69 -20.82 -15.92 9.48
N GLU A 70 -21.72 -15.88 10.46
CA GLU A 70 -22.82 -14.91 10.55
C GLU A 70 -22.33 -13.44 10.60
N ASP A 71 -21.17 -13.19 11.24
CA ASP A 71 -20.58 -11.86 11.30
C ASP A 71 -19.98 -11.47 9.92
N TYR A 72 -19.36 -12.40 9.21
CA TYR A 72 -18.88 -12.18 7.83
C TYR A 72 -20.03 -11.96 6.85
N ASP A 73 -21.15 -12.66 7.00
CA ASP A 73 -22.35 -12.44 6.19
C ASP A 73 -22.89 -11.01 6.38
N LYS A 74 -22.88 -10.50 7.61
CA LYS A 74 -23.24 -9.12 7.91
C LYS A 74 -22.30 -8.11 7.24
N VAL A 75 -20.97 -8.36 7.25
CA VAL A 75 -19.98 -7.54 6.53
C VAL A 75 -20.30 -7.48 5.05
N SER A 76 -20.53 -8.65 4.44
CA SER A 76 -20.83 -8.77 3.01
C SER A 76 -22.07 -7.97 2.63
N LYS A 77 -23.15 -8.08 3.43
CA LYS A 77 -24.38 -7.33 3.21
C LYS A 77 -24.14 -5.82 3.27
N LEU A 78 -23.50 -5.32 4.33
CA LEU A 78 -23.26 -3.88 4.51
C LEU A 78 -22.32 -3.32 3.43
N THR A 79 -21.31 -4.09 3.03
CA THR A 79 -20.42 -3.71 1.93
C THR A 79 -21.19 -3.59 0.61
N LEU A 80 -22.11 -4.53 0.33
CA LEU A 80 -22.94 -4.47 -0.87
C LEU A 80 -23.87 -3.23 -0.85
N GLU A 81 -24.50 -2.93 0.29
CA GLU A 81 -25.34 -1.75 0.45
C GLU A 81 -24.55 -0.44 0.18
N ILE A 82 -23.33 -0.33 0.67
CA ILE A 82 -22.46 0.82 0.39
C ILE A 82 -22.14 0.89 -1.11
N ARG A 83 -21.74 -0.22 -1.74
CA ARG A 83 -21.47 -0.26 -3.18
C ARG A 83 -22.67 0.16 -4.02
N GLN A 84 -23.89 -0.20 -3.62
CA GLN A 84 -25.12 0.21 -4.30
C GLN A 84 -25.31 1.74 -4.28
N VAL A 85 -24.86 2.43 -3.24
CA VAL A 85 -24.88 3.91 -3.22
C VAL A 85 -23.97 4.45 -4.32
N TYR A 86 -22.74 3.96 -4.39
CA TYR A 86 -21.75 4.44 -5.36
C TYR A 86 -22.01 3.97 -6.81
N SER A 87 -22.85 2.96 -7.02
CA SER A 87 -23.21 2.50 -8.38
C SER A 87 -24.38 3.26 -9.02
N ASN A 88 -24.93 4.29 -8.35
CA ASN A 88 -26.03 5.09 -8.87
C ASN A 88 -25.63 5.88 -10.14
N PRO A 89 -26.18 5.57 -11.35
CA PRO A 89 -25.74 6.19 -12.59
C PRO A 89 -26.18 7.66 -12.73
N GLN A 90 -27.29 8.07 -12.09
CA GLN A 90 -27.79 9.44 -12.11
C GLN A 90 -26.89 10.35 -11.28
N GLU A 91 -26.51 9.90 -10.08
CA GLU A 91 -25.58 10.61 -9.19
C GLU A 91 -24.19 10.71 -9.85
N PHE A 92 -23.71 9.62 -10.48
CA PHE A 92 -22.47 9.63 -11.25
C PHE A 92 -22.51 10.63 -12.41
N ALA A 93 -23.61 10.65 -13.20
CA ALA A 93 -23.78 11.63 -14.28
C ALA A 93 -23.71 13.07 -13.78
N THR A 94 -24.33 13.37 -12.62
CA THR A 94 -24.27 14.67 -11.95
C THR A 94 -22.83 15.06 -11.57
N LEU A 95 -22.09 14.15 -10.93
CA LEU A 95 -20.68 14.39 -10.57
C LEU A 95 -19.80 14.59 -11.81
N LYS A 96 -20.04 13.82 -12.87
CA LYS A 96 -19.33 13.94 -14.15
C LYS A 96 -19.57 15.28 -14.79
N GLU A 97 -20.82 15.75 -14.85
CA GLU A 97 -21.18 17.10 -15.36
C GLU A 97 -20.49 18.20 -14.54
N MET A 98 -20.54 18.12 -13.22
CA MET A 98 -19.89 19.09 -12.35
C MET A 98 -18.37 19.13 -12.57
N LYS A 99 -17.71 17.97 -12.67
CA LYS A 99 -16.26 17.88 -12.93
C LYS A 99 -15.91 18.45 -14.31
N GLN A 100 -16.69 18.14 -15.36
CA GLN A 100 -16.47 18.62 -16.71
C GLN A 100 -16.72 20.12 -16.88
N SER A 101 -17.63 20.69 -16.07
CA SER A 101 -17.94 22.12 -16.13
C SER A 101 -16.76 23.03 -15.76
N GLN A 102 -15.82 22.51 -14.98
CA GLN A 102 -14.69 23.26 -14.40
C GLN A 102 -15.11 24.52 -13.62
N GLN A 103 -16.35 24.53 -13.11
CA GLN A 103 -16.93 25.69 -12.44
C GLN A 103 -16.80 25.64 -10.91
N VAL A 104 -16.39 24.52 -10.35
CA VAL A 104 -16.06 24.39 -8.91
C VAL A 104 -14.66 24.93 -8.68
N LYS A 105 -14.54 26.08 -8.01
CA LYS A 105 -13.27 26.80 -7.79
C LYS A 105 -12.76 26.71 -6.35
N ASP A 106 -13.68 26.50 -5.38
CA ASP A 106 -13.25 26.23 -4.01
C ASP A 106 -12.42 24.94 -3.96
N ALA A 107 -11.21 25.04 -3.47
CA ALA A 107 -10.25 23.94 -3.49
C ALA A 107 -10.73 22.70 -2.72
N LYS A 108 -11.40 22.91 -1.56
CA LYS A 108 -11.89 21.79 -0.75
C LYS A 108 -13.13 21.12 -1.37
N LEU A 109 -14.01 21.90 -2.01
CA LEU A 109 -15.14 21.34 -2.76
C LEU A 109 -14.68 20.61 -4.01
N SER A 110 -13.72 21.18 -4.76
CA SER A 110 -13.11 20.54 -5.92
C SER A 110 -12.45 19.20 -5.55
N ARG A 111 -11.74 19.18 -4.43
CA ARG A 111 -11.11 17.95 -3.93
C ARG A 111 -12.15 16.89 -3.50
N GLN A 112 -13.21 17.28 -2.82
CA GLN A 112 -14.31 16.37 -2.49
C GLN A 112 -15.03 15.84 -3.73
N LEU A 113 -15.21 16.69 -4.76
CA LEU A 113 -15.77 16.26 -6.04
C LEU A 113 -14.89 15.20 -6.71
N GLU A 114 -13.57 15.36 -6.68
CA GLU A 114 -12.64 14.42 -7.26
C GLU A 114 -12.68 13.05 -6.55
N VAL A 115 -12.61 13.05 -5.23
CA VAL A 115 -12.70 11.82 -4.41
C VAL A 115 -14.03 11.09 -4.67
N LEU A 116 -15.15 11.83 -4.67
CA LEU A 116 -16.46 11.24 -4.96
C LEU A 116 -16.54 10.71 -6.39
N TYR A 117 -16.11 11.51 -7.37
CA TYR A 117 -16.13 11.10 -8.77
C TYR A 117 -15.36 9.79 -8.98
N ASN A 118 -14.18 9.65 -8.40
CA ASN A 118 -13.37 8.43 -8.51
C ASN A 118 -14.06 7.23 -7.83
N ALA A 119 -14.64 7.43 -6.64
CA ALA A 119 -15.37 6.38 -5.95
C ALA A 119 -16.62 5.91 -6.73
N TYR A 120 -17.36 6.85 -7.35
CA TYR A 120 -18.48 6.47 -8.22
C TYR A 120 -18.01 5.81 -9.52
N LEU A 121 -16.95 6.31 -10.16
CA LEU A 121 -16.41 5.77 -11.40
C LEU A 121 -16.01 4.30 -11.27
N GLU A 122 -15.33 3.95 -10.18
CA GLU A 122 -14.92 2.58 -9.89
C GLU A 122 -16.12 1.62 -9.77
N ASN A 123 -17.27 2.13 -9.33
CA ASN A 123 -18.48 1.35 -9.09
C ASN A 123 -19.50 1.40 -10.26
N GLN A 124 -19.17 2.02 -11.41
CA GLN A 124 -20.02 2.01 -12.62
C GLN A 124 -19.84 0.70 -13.39
N ILE A 125 -20.19 -0.42 -12.74
CA ILE A 125 -20.13 -1.77 -13.33
C ILE A 125 -21.57 -2.31 -13.41
N GLU A 126 -21.95 -2.85 -14.58
CA GLU A 126 -23.27 -3.47 -14.72
C GLU A 126 -23.43 -4.63 -13.72
N PRO A 127 -24.63 -4.79 -13.09
CA PRO A 127 -24.83 -5.77 -12.03
C PRO A 127 -24.45 -7.21 -12.39
N GLU A 128 -24.76 -7.66 -13.59
CA GLU A 128 -24.43 -9.00 -14.07
C GLU A 128 -22.92 -9.21 -14.25
N LEU A 129 -22.23 -8.18 -14.75
CA LEU A 129 -20.78 -8.21 -14.90
C LEU A 129 -20.09 -8.16 -13.52
N LEU A 130 -20.58 -7.31 -12.62
CA LEU A 130 -20.09 -7.25 -11.24
C LEU A 130 -20.26 -8.59 -10.53
N LYS A 131 -21.45 -9.20 -10.67
CA LYS A 131 -21.71 -10.53 -10.10
C LYS A 131 -20.72 -11.56 -10.64
N SER A 132 -20.49 -11.58 -11.94
CA SER A 132 -19.55 -12.51 -12.58
C SER A 132 -18.11 -12.32 -12.07
N ILE A 133 -17.67 -11.07 -11.87
CA ILE A 133 -16.35 -10.74 -11.32
C ILE A 133 -16.22 -11.22 -9.87
N VAL A 134 -17.24 -10.97 -9.05
CA VAL A 134 -17.25 -11.36 -7.63
C VAL A 134 -17.30 -12.89 -7.48
N ASP A 135 -18.21 -13.56 -8.19
CA ASP A 135 -18.36 -15.01 -8.12
C ASP A 135 -17.06 -15.72 -8.53
N LEU A 136 -16.46 -15.29 -9.66
CA LEU A 136 -15.22 -15.90 -10.14
C LEU A 136 -14.04 -15.59 -9.23
N GLY A 137 -13.94 -14.37 -8.70
CA GLY A 137 -12.91 -14.01 -7.71
C GLY A 137 -12.99 -14.86 -6.46
N THR A 138 -14.21 -15.05 -5.92
CA THR A 138 -14.46 -15.89 -4.75
C THR A 138 -14.13 -17.38 -5.02
N GLU A 139 -14.45 -17.88 -6.21
CA GLU A 139 -14.13 -19.27 -6.59
C GLU A 139 -12.62 -19.48 -6.68
N ILE A 140 -11.86 -18.52 -7.25
CA ILE A 140 -10.38 -18.57 -7.29
C ILE A 140 -9.82 -18.55 -5.87
N GLU A 141 -10.28 -17.64 -5.02
CA GLU A 141 -9.85 -17.55 -3.62
C GLU A 141 -10.10 -18.84 -2.86
N LYS A 142 -11.28 -19.44 -3.04
CA LYS A 142 -11.63 -20.72 -2.45
C LYS A 142 -10.71 -21.84 -2.93
N LYS A 143 -10.48 -21.95 -4.26
CA LYS A 143 -9.54 -22.92 -4.83
C LYS A 143 -8.15 -22.75 -4.23
N PHE A 144 -7.66 -21.53 -4.16
CA PHE A 144 -6.36 -21.21 -3.61
C PHE A 144 -6.24 -21.58 -2.12
N SER A 145 -7.21 -21.17 -1.29
CA SER A 145 -7.18 -21.36 0.17
C SER A 145 -7.32 -22.83 0.59
N THR A 146 -8.07 -23.63 -0.19
CA THR A 146 -8.29 -25.05 0.11
C THR A 146 -7.26 -25.97 -0.55
N PHE A 147 -6.47 -25.45 -1.50
CA PHE A 147 -5.43 -26.23 -2.17
C PHE A 147 -4.35 -26.68 -1.19
N ARG A 148 -3.82 -27.87 -1.41
CA ARG A 148 -2.64 -28.38 -0.70
C ARG A 148 -1.69 -28.98 -1.73
N GLY A 149 -0.46 -28.50 -1.72
CA GLY A 149 0.60 -29.07 -2.53
C GLY A 149 0.90 -30.52 -2.16
N THR A 150 1.55 -31.24 -3.03
CA THR A 150 1.89 -32.66 -2.82
C THR A 150 3.40 -32.84 -3.00
N ILE A 151 4.03 -33.46 -1.99
CA ILE A 151 5.43 -33.90 -2.02
C ILE A 151 5.41 -35.44 -1.85
N GLU A 152 5.95 -36.17 -2.82
CA GLU A 152 6.03 -37.65 -2.80
C GLU A 152 4.68 -38.32 -2.46
N GLY A 153 3.59 -37.81 -3.04
CA GLY A 153 2.23 -38.32 -2.84
C GLY A 153 1.55 -37.89 -1.54
N LYS A 154 2.23 -37.14 -0.65
CA LYS A 154 1.67 -36.63 0.59
C LYS A 154 1.29 -35.15 0.46
N LYS A 155 0.07 -34.79 0.90
CA LYS A 155 -0.35 -33.39 0.99
C LYS A 155 0.48 -32.64 2.02
N VAL A 156 0.90 -31.42 1.68
CA VAL A 156 1.63 -30.49 2.55
C VAL A 156 0.95 -29.14 2.60
N THR A 157 1.04 -28.50 3.74
CA THR A 157 0.53 -27.13 3.95
C THR A 157 1.54 -26.08 3.48
N ASP A 158 1.07 -24.86 3.24
CA ASP A 158 1.95 -23.73 2.91
C ASP A 158 2.98 -23.44 4.00
N ASN A 159 2.62 -23.65 5.28
CA ASN A 159 3.54 -23.47 6.40
C ASN A 159 4.64 -24.54 6.40
N GLU A 160 4.33 -25.80 6.11
CA GLU A 160 5.32 -26.87 5.96
C GLU A 160 6.25 -26.60 4.79
N ILE A 161 5.72 -26.13 3.64
CA ILE A 161 6.52 -25.73 2.48
C ILE A 161 7.50 -24.61 2.85
N LYS A 162 7.00 -23.56 3.52
CA LYS A 162 7.84 -22.44 3.97
C LYS A 162 8.92 -22.89 4.95
N GLU A 163 8.58 -23.75 5.89
CA GLU A 163 9.54 -24.30 6.85
C GLU A 163 10.65 -25.12 6.13
N ILE A 164 10.28 -25.97 5.17
CA ILE A 164 11.24 -26.71 4.36
C ILE A 164 12.17 -25.73 3.60
N LEU A 165 11.61 -24.72 2.95
CA LEU A 165 12.39 -23.73 2.21
C LEU A 165 13.30 -22.87 3.11
N LYS A 166 12.99 -22.68 4.39
CA LYS A 166 13.81 -21.94 5.37
C LYS A 166 14.94 -22.80 5.95
N THR A 167 14.64 -24.03 6.31
CA THR A 167 15.51 -24.83 7.19
C THR A 167 16.28 -25.95 6.49
N GLN A 168 15.72 -26.56 5.44
CA GLN A 168 16.38 -27.66 4.74
C GLN A 168 17.66 -27.23 4.02
N THR A 169 18.69 -28.10 4.06
CA THR A 169 19.94 -27.93 3.31
C THR A 169 19.99 -28.79 2.07
N ASP A 170 19.21 -29.89 1.99
CA ASP A 170 19.10 -30.77 0.84
C ASP A 170 18.38 -30.06 -0.31
N SER A 171 19.10 -29.81 -1.41
CA SER A 171 18.59 -29.10 -2.59
C SER A 171 17.39 -29.80 -3.23
N ARG A 172 17.33 -31.13 -3.25
CA ARG A 172 16.23 -31.89 -3.83
C ARG A 172 14.95 -31.76 -3.02
N LYS A 173 15.06 -31.80 -1.69
CA LYS A 173 13.88 -31.56 -0.82
C LYS A 173 13.35 -30.14 -0.96
N ARG A 174 14.24 -29.16 -1.12
CA ARG A 174 13.87 -27.76 -1.38
C ARG A 174 13.15 -27.62 -2.72
N GLU A 175 13.67 -28.27 -3.77
CA GLU A 175 13.05 -28.31 -5.09
C GLU A 175 11.63 -28.89 -5.01
N GLN A 176 11.45 -30.03 -4.35
CA GLN A 176 10.13 -30.65 -4.15
C GLN A 176 9.15 -29.71 -3.43
N ALA A 177 9.59 -29.02 -2.38
CA ALA A 177 8.78 -28.06 -1.65
C ALA A 177 8.41 -26.84 -2.51
N TRP A 178 9.39 -26.32 -3.26
CA TRP A 178 9.12 -25.19 -4.18
C TRP A 178 8.13 -25.60 -5.28
N LEU A 179 8.33 -26.76 -5.91
CA LEU A 179 7.40 -27.30 -6.91
C LEU A 179 6.00 -27.50 -6.33
N ALA A 180 5.88 -28.00 -5.10
CA ALA A 180 4.62 -28.15 -4.41
C ALA A 180 3.90 -26.80 -4.21
N SER A 181 4.64 -25.73 -3.91
CA SER A 181 4.08 -24.38 -3.78
C SER A 181 3.51 -23.83 -5.09
N LYS A 182 3.96 -24.35 -6.24
CA LYS A 182 3.52 -23.88 -7.57
C LYS A 182 2.37 -24.71 -8.15
N GLN A 183 2.03 -25.85 -7.56
CA GLN A 183 0.97 -26.72 -8.07
C GLN A 183 -0.42 -26.07 -8.08
N VAL A 184 -0.68 -25.06 -7.27
CA VAL A 184 -1.93 -24.27 -7.30
C VAL A 184 -2.05 -23.44 -8.58
N GLY A 185 -0.93 -23.02 -9.17
CA GLY A 185 -0.88 -22.18 -10.36
C GLY A 185 -1.73 -22.71 -11.52
N PRO A 186 -1.47 -23.92 -12.04
CA PRO A 186 -2.28 -24.51 -13.13
C PRO A 186 -3.77 -24.65 -12.77
N VAL A 187 -4.12 -24.79 -11.50
CA VAL A 187 -5.51 -24.93 -11.04
C VAL A 187 -6.29 -23.61 -11.14
N VAL A 188 -5.61 -22.47 -10.88
CA VAL A 188 -6.29 -21.16 -10.82
C VAL A 188 -6.01 -20.27 -12.03
N ALA A 189 -4.95 -20.52 -12.80
CA ALA A 189 -4.54 -19.65 -13.89
C ALA A 189 -5.62 -19.41 -14.96
N PRO A 190 -6.37 -20.44 -15.45
CA PRO A 190 -7.42 -20.21 -16.44
C PRO A 190 -8.51 -19.25 -15.93
N ASP A 191 -8.95 -19.46 -14.69
CA ASP A 191 -9.97 -18.62 -14.06
C ASP A 191 -9.46 -17.21 -13.80
N LEU A 192 -8.19 -17.07 -13.39
CA LEU A 192 -7.58 -15.75 -13.15
C LEU A 192 -7.45 -14.96 -14.46
N VAL A 193 -7.08 -15.59 -15.58
CA VAL A 193 -7.08 -14.94 -16.89
C VAL A 193 -8.50 -14.50 -17.28
N GLN A 194 -9.51 -15.33 -17.03
CA GLN A 194 -10.90 -14.97 -17.28
C GLN A 194 -11.36 -13.81 -16.37
N LEU A 195 -10.99 -13.79 -15.10
CA LEU A 195 -11.26 -12.69 -14.19
C LEU A 195 -10.64 -11.37 -14.67
N VAL A 196 -9.38 -11.41 -15.15
CA VAL A 196 -8.72 -10.24 -15.76
C VAL A 196 -9.49 -9.73 -16.97
N LYS A 197 -10.00 -10.62 -17.85
CA LYS A 197 -10.82 -10.25 -19.01
C LYS A 197 -12.13 -9.59 -18.60
N LEU A 198 -12.82 -10.11 -17.59
CA LEU A 198 -14.05 -9.49 -17.06
C LEU A 198 -13.80 -8.10 -16.47
N ARG A 199 -12.72 -7.95 -15.68
CA ARG A 199 -12.29 -6.65 -15.15
C ARG A 199 -11.96 -5.67 -16.26
N ASN A 200 -11.24 -6.11 -17.31
CA ASN A 200 -10.97 -5.30 -18.51
C ASN A 200 -12.24 -4.91 -19.24
N GLN A 201 -13.22 -5.80 -19.33
CA GLN A 201 -14.52 -5.49 -19.91
C GLN A 201 -15.22 -4.37 -19.13
N ALA A 202 -15.23 -4.43 -17.79
CA ALA A 202 -15.79 -3.38 -16.95
C ALA A 202 -15.07 -2.03 -17.16
N ALA A 203 -13.74 -2.04 -17.21
CA ALA A 203 -12.94 -0.83 -17.43
C ALA A 203 -13.21 -0.18 -18.80
N ARG A 204 -13.31 -0.99 -19.86
CA ARG A 204 -13.62 -0.48 -21.21
C ARG A 204 -15.00 0.17 -21.30
N LYS A 205 -16.00 -0.31 -20.58
CA LYS A 205 -17.35 0.29 -20.53
C LYS A 205 -17.35 1.71 -19.96
N VAL A 206 -16.40 2.04 -19.09
CA VAL A 206 -16.25 3.39 -18.52
C VAL A 206 -15.15 4.21 -19.19
N GLY A 207 -14.61 3.73 -20.33
CA GLY A 207 -13.72 4.49 -21.22
C GLY A 207 -12.22 4.30 -20.96
N PHE A 208 -11.82 3.24 -20.29
CA PHE A 208 -10.42 2.88 -20.07
C PHE A 208 -9.98 1.69 -20.92
N ASP A 209 -8.73 1.64 -21.34
CA ASP A 209 -8.20 0.55 -22.15
C ASP A 209 -8.24 -0.79 -21.42
N ASN A 210 -7.93 -0.78 -20.11
CA ASN A 210 -7.91 -1.95 -19.24
C ASN A 210 -8.15 -1.58 -17.77
N TYR A 211 -8.35 -2.60 -16.95
CA TYR A 211 -8.62 -2.43 -15.52
C TYR A 211 -7.45 -1.85 -14.74
N HIS A 212 -6.20 -2.17 -15.11
CA HIS A 212 -5.02 -1.61 -14.43
C HIS A 212 -5.00 -0.07 -14.54
N THR A 213 -5.27 0.47 -15.73
CA THR A 213 -5.35 1.92 -15.92
C THR A 213 -6.53 2.55 -15.18
N LEU A 214 -7.72 1.89 -15.18
CA LEU A 214 -8.87 2.35 -14.38
C LEU A 214 -8.53 2.38 -12.89
N SER A 215 -8.02 1.28 -12.35
CA SER A 215 -7.69 1.13 -10.93
C SER A 215 -6.66 2.17 -10.46
N LEU A 216 -5.60 2.38 -11.24
CA LEU A 216 -4.61 3.42 -10.91
C LEU A 216 -5.24 4.81 -10.94
N THR A 217 -6.06 5.13 -11.96
CA THR A 217 -6.69 6.45 -12.09
C THR A 217 -7.65 6.73 -10.93
N THR A 218 -8.49 5.76 -10.55
CA THR A 218 -9.42 5.93 -9.41
C THR A 218 -8.69 5.99 -8.07
N ALA A 219 -7.51 5.37 -7.98
CA ALA A 219 -6.58 5.50 -6.85
C ALA A 219 -5.66 6.74 -6.97
N GLU A 220 -5.94 7.69 -7.87
CA GLU A 220 -5.16 8.93 -8.03
C GLU A 220 -3.69 8.69 -8.40
N GLN A 221 -3.42 7.62 -9.14
CA GLN A 221 -2.12 7.28 -9.69
C GLN A 221 -2.21 7.15 -11.21
N ASN A 222 -1.08 7.14 -11.89
CA ASN A 222 -1.02 6.84 -13.31
C ASN A 222 0.22 6.03 -13.68
N VAL A 223 0.10 5.24 -14.74
CA VAL A 223 1.15 4.33 -15.21
C VAL A 223 2.46 5.08 -15.51
N LYS A 224 2.38 6.26 -16.12
CA LYS A 224 3.55 7.02 -16.57
C LYS A 224 4.43 7.47 -15.39
N ASP A 225 3.81 7.98 -14.33
CA ASP A 225 4.55 8.44 -13.17
C ASP A 225 5.10 7.26 -12.36
N LEU A 226 4.32 6.19 -12.23
CA LEU A 226 4.81 4.96 -11.60
C LEU A 226 5.97 4.35 -12.39
N ASP A 227 5.87 4.23 -13.70
CA ASP A 227 6.96 3.73 -14.55
C ASP A 227 8.22 4.59 -14.39
N LYS A 228 8.09 5.92 -14.29
CA LYS A 228 9.22 6.83 -14.05
C LYS A 228 9.91 6.53 -12.71
N ILE A 229 9.15 6.40 -11.62
CA ILE A 229 9.68 6.10 -10.27
C ILE A 229 10.36 4.71 -10.28
N PHE A 230 9.70 3.70 -10.82
CA PHE A 230 10.21 2.33 -10.85
C PHE A 230 11.44 2.17 -11.74
N ASN A 231 11.47 2.81 -12.91
CA ASN A 231 12.65 2.82 -13.77
C ASN A 231 13.83 3.53 -13.09
N GLN A 232 13.60 4.68 -12.46
CA GLN A 232 14.64 5.37 -11.71
C GLN A 232 15.18 4.50 -10.57
N LEU A 233 14.31 3.83 -9.81
CA LEU A 233 14.73 2.91 -8.76
C LEU A 233 15.52 1.72 -9.33
N TYR A 234 15.07 1.17 -10.47
CA TYR A 234 15.79 0.09 -11.16
C TYR A 234 17.22 0.51 -11.52
N GLU A 235 17.38 1.64 -12.18
CA GLU A 235 18.70 2.16 -12.59
C GLU A 235 19.63 2.39 -11.38
N LEU A 236 19.11 3.00 -10.33
CA LEU A 236 19.88 3.30 -9.12
C LEU A 236 20.28 2.04 -8.34
N THR A 237 19.52 0.95 -8.45
CA THR A 237 19.71 -0.27 -7.66
C THR A 237 20.28 -1.45 -8.47
N ASN A 238 20.33 -1.37 -9.80
CA ASN A 238 20.68 -2.54 -10.64
C ASN A 238 22.09 -3.08 -10.36
N LYS A 239 23.10 -2.22 -10.43
CA LYS A 239 24.48 -2.63 -10.14
C LYS A 239 24.69 -3.05 -8.68
N PRO A 240 24.25 -2.27 -7.68
CA PRO A 240 24.31 -2.69 -6.27
C PRO A 240 23.60 -4.01 -6.00
N PHE A 241 22.41 -4.22 -6.57
CA PHE A 241 21.69 -5.49 -6.40
C PHE A 241 22.45 -6.67 -7.01
N ALA A 242 23.02 -6.51 -8.20
CA ALA A 242 23.82 -7.58 -8.82
C ALA A 242 25.02 -7.97 -7.96
N GLN A 243 25.68 -7.03 -7.32
CA GLN A 243 26.80 -7.28 -6.38
C GLN A 243 26.32 -8.00 -5.12
N LEU A 244 25.25 -7.50 -4.50
CA LEU A 244 24.64 -8.11 -3.32
C LEU A 244 24.13 -9.53 -3.61
N LYS A 245 23.49 -9.71 -4.77
CA LYS A 245 23.00 -11.03 -5.23
C LYS A 245 24.16 -12.02 -5.45
N ALA A 246 25.27 -11.59 -6.03
CA ALA A 246 26.45 -12.44 -6.20
C ALA A 246 27.09 -12.83 -4.84
N GLU A 247 27.09 -11.96 -3.84
CA GLU A 247 27.52 -12.28 -2.48
C GLU A 247 26.57 -13.29 -1.83
N LEU A 248 25.25 -13.04 -1.92
CA LEU A 248 24.22 -13.95 -1.44
C LEU A 248 24.35 -15.33 -2.10
N ASP A 249 24.52 -15.37 -3.41
CA ASP A 249 24.65 -16.62 -4.16
C ASP A 249 25.88 -17.44 -3.73
N ARG A 250 27.01 -16.81 -3.44
CA ARG A 250 28.16 -17.50 -2.87
C ARG A 250 27.87 -18.15 -1.51
N ILE A 251 27.15 -17.41 -0.64
CA ILE A 251 26.78 -17.92 0.68
C ILE A 251 25.83 -19.11 0.55
N LEU A 252 24.80 -18.97 -0.31
CA LEU A 252 23.81 -20.04 -0.53
C LEU A 252 24.42 -21.26 -1.24
N ALA A 253 25.30 -21.04 -2.21
CA ALA A 253 26.02 -22.09 -2.89
C ALA A 253 26.88 -22.94 -1.92
N ALA A 254 27.61 -22.28 -1.03
CA ALA A 254 28.35 -22.94 0.04
C ALA A 254 27.43 -23.69 1.02
N LYS A 255 26.31 -23.08 1.40
CA LYS A 255 25.31 -23.67 2.32
C LYS A 255 24.70 -24.95 1.75
N TYR A 256 24.42 -24.98 0.45
CA TYR A 256 23.76 -26.12 -0.21
C TYR A 256 24.71 -27.09 -0.93
N GLY A 257 26.00 -26.80 -0.96
CA GLY A 257 26.98 -27.64 -1.62
C GLY A 257 26.82 -27.73 -3.14
N VAL A 258 26.33 -26.65 -3.78
CA VAL A 258 26.12 -26.57 -5.23
C VAL A 258 26.91 -25.40 -5.82
N PRO A 259 27.34 -25.46 -7.10
CA PRO A 259 27.91 -24.28 -7.76
C PRO A 259 26.94 -23.12 -7.79
N ALA A 260 27.43 -21.88 -7.62
CA ALA A 260 26.56 -20.66 -7.67
C ALA A 260 25.78 -20.56 -8.99
N ALA A 261 26.35 -21.04 -10.09
CA ALA A 261 25.69 -21.09 -11.39
C ALA A 261 24.50 -22.06 -11.47
N GLU A 262 24.39 -23.00 -10.54
CA GLU A 262 23.33 -24.01 -10.45
C GLU A 262 22.27 -23.66 -9.41
N LEU A 263 22.37 -22.49 -8.74
CA LEU A 263 21.32 -22.01 -7.87
C LEU A 263 20.01 -21.79 -8.66
N MET A 264 18.91 -22.28 -8.08
CA MET A 264 17.57 -22.25 -8.64
C MET A 264 16.61 -21.56 -7.67
N PRO A 265 15.38 -21.24 -8.05
CA PRO A 265 14.42 -20.51 -7.20
C PRO A 265 14.26 -21.10 -5.80
N TRP A 266 14.31 -22.40 -5.64
CA TRP A 266 14.14 -23.09 -4.35
C TRP A 266 15.29 -22.88 -3.36
N HIS A 267 16.38 -22.25 -3.78
CA HIS A 267 17.50 -21.94 -2.88
C HIS A 267 17.32 -20.61 -2.11
N TYR A 268 16.31 -19.79 -2.43
CA TYR A 268 16.14 -18.42 -1.88
C TYR A 268 15.13 -18.29 -0.73
N HIS A 269 14.83 -19.37 -0.02
CA HIS A 269 14.09 -19.46 1.24
C HIS A 269 12.57 -19.21 1.18
N ASP A 270 12.04 -18.67 0.12
CA ASP A 270 10.59 -18.54 -0.09
C ASP A 270 10.23 -18.84 -1.57
N PRO A 271 8.96 -19.09 -1.88
CA PRO A 271 8.55 -19.50 -3.21
C PRO A 271 8.79 -18.45 -4.33
N PHE A 272 9.03 -17.18 -3.98
CA PHE A 272 9.11 -16.07 -4.94
C PHE A 272 10.35 -15.19 -4.78
N PHE A 273 11.25 -15.49 -3.87
CA PHE A 273 12.37 -14.63 -3.50
C PHE A 273 11.89 -13.19 -3.18
N GLN A 274 10.83 -13.11 -2.38
CA GLN A 274 10.27 -11.85 -1.91
C GLN A 274 10.81 -11.43 -0.54
N GLU A 275 11.37 -12.39 0.21
CA GLU A 275 11.95 -12.20 1.53
C GLU A 275 13.46 -12.45 1.50
N SER A 276 14.18 -11.80 2.40
CA SER A 276 15.62 -12.03 2.57
C SER A 276 15.89 -13.45 3.08
N PRO A 277 16.74 -14.22 2.41
CA PRO A 277 17.23 -15.47 2.96
C PRO A 277 17.96 -15.27 4.29
N LEU A 278 17.82 -16.23 5.20
CA LEU A 278 18.45 -16.21 6.54
C LEU A 278 19.96 -16.53 6.43
N VAL A 279 20.73 -15.55 5.97
CA VAL A 279 22.19 -15.65 5.81
C VAL A 279 22.96 -14.87 6.86
N TYR A 280 22.33 -13.88 7.48
CA TYR A 280 22.85 -13.15 8.63
C TYR A 280 22.05 -13.59 9.86
N GLN A 281 22.70 -14.35 10.74
CA GLN A 281 22.06 -14.85 11.95
C GLN A 281 22.24 -13.84 13.08
N LEU A 282 21.13 -13.23 13.48
CA LEU A 282 21.02 -12.49 14.73
C LEU A 282 19.68 -12.86 15.36
N ASP A 283 19.72 -13.54 16.49
CA ASP A 283 18.52 -13.84 17.29
C ASP A 283 18.11 -12.58 18.07
N LEU A 284 17.24 -11.78 17.44
CA LEU A 284 16.67 -10.59 18.08
C LEU A 284 15.62 -10.96 19.13
N ASP A 285 14.96 -12.11 19.03
CA ASP A 285 13.92 -12.53 19.97
C ASP A 285 14.46 -12.65 21.41
N ALA A 286 15.74 -13.01 21.54
CA ALA A 286 16.42 -13.07 22.83
C ALA A 286 16.35 -11.75 23.63
N TYR A 287 16.29 -10.61 22.96
CA TYR A 287 16.20 -9.29 23.57
C TYR A 287 14.76 -8.89 23.93
N TYR A 288 13.76 -9.52 23.31
CA TYR A 288 12.33 -9.18 23.49
C TYR A 288 11.57 -10.15 24.40
N LYS A 289 12.07 -11.39 24.61
CA LYS A 289 11.34 -12.48 25.30
C LYS A 289 10.78 -12.13 26.68
N ASP A 290 11.48 -11.26 27.42
CA ASP A 290 11.11 -10.83 28.78
C ASP A 290 10.56 -9.39 28.81
N LYS A 291 10.17 -8.83 27.66
CA LYS A 291 9.68 -7.44 27.53
C LYS A 291 8.21 -7.43 27.15
N ASP A 292 7.45 -6.51 27.73
CA ASP A 292 6.07 -6.23 27.31
C ASP A 292 6.07 -5.34 26.07
N VAL A 293 5.86 -5.93 24.90
CA VAL A 293 5.88 -5.22 23.60
C VAL A 293 4.80 -4.13 23.51
N LYS A 294 3.63 -4.32 24.16
CA LYS A 294 2.57 -3.31 24.25
C LYS A 294 3.04 -2.09 25.04
N GLN A 295 3.67 -2.32 26.18
CA GLN A 295 4.17 -1.24 27.04
C GLN A 295 5.32 -0.49 26.35
N LEU A 296 6.23 -1.21 25.67
CA LEU A 296 7.32 -0.60 24.89
C LEU A 296 6.76 0.30 23.80
N ALA A 297 5.78 -0.17 23.03
CA ALA A 297 5.15 0.62 21.98
C ALA A 297 4.48 1.89 22.55
N SER A 298 3.69 1.75 23.63
CA SER A 298 3.03 2.89 24.27
C SER A 298 4.05 3.93 24.78
N ARG A 299 5.13 3.49 25.43
CA ARG A 299 6.21 4.35 25.91
C ARG A 299 6.89 5.09 24.76
N PHE A 300 7.23 4.37 23.69
CA PHE A 300 7.87 4.95 22.52
C PHE A 300 7.01 6.02 21.85
N TYR A 301 5.75 5.69 21.52
CA TYR A 301 4.84 6.65 20.88
C TYR A 301 4.55 7.88 21.77
N ALA A 302 4.43 7.71 23.08
CA ALA A 302 4.32 8.84 24.00
C ALA A 302 5.57 9.73 23.99
N GLY A 303 6.76 9.13 23.91
CA GLY A 303 8.04 9.83 23.83
C GLY A 303 8.18 10.68 22.58
N VAL A 304 7.72 10.20 21.42
CA VAL A 304 7.70 11.00 20.19
C VAL A 304 6.53 11.99 20.12
N GLY A 305 5.63 12.00 21.12
CA GLY A 305 4.50 12.92 21.20
C GLY A 305 3.23 12.44 20.48
N LEU A 306 3.16 11.17 20.11
CA LEU A 306 2.04 10.53 19.42
C LEU A 306 1.36 9.49 20.33
N ARG A 307 0.62 9.94 21.35
CA ARG A 307 0.02 9.05 22.36
C ARG A 307 -0.99 8.06 21.76
N VAL A 308 -0.82 6.78 22.07
CA VAL A 308 -1.64 5.67 21.55
C VAL A 308 -2.54 4.99 22.59
N ASP A 309 -2.59 5.51 23.81
CA ASP A 309 -3.33 4.88 24.93
C ASP A 309 -4.79 4.58 24.58
N SER A 310 -5.49 5.55 23.96
CA SER A 310 -6.90 5.38 23.55
C SER A 310 -7.09 4.36 22.42
N ILE A 311 -6.09 4.18 21.55
CA ILE A 311 -6.09 3.14 20.52
C ILE A 311 -5.97 1.78 21.22
N LEU A 312 -4.94 1.60 22.05
CA LEU A 312 -4.66 0.34 22.74
C LEU A 312 -5.82 -0.10 23.67
N GLN A 313 -6.55 0.84 24.27
CA GLN A 313 -7.71 0.54 25.13
C GLN A 313 -8.89 -0.06 24.35
N ARG A 314 -9.07 0.32 23.07
CA ARG A 314 -10.18 -0.15 22.22
C ARG A 314 -9.80 -1.36 21.39
N SER A 315 -8.53 -1.73 21.40
CA SER A 315 -7.92 -2.75 20.53
C SER A 315 -8.05 -4.16 21.10
N ASP A 316 -7.96 -5.13 20.21
CA ASP A 316 -7.89 -6.56 20.55
C ASP A 316 -6.49 -7.09 20.24
N LEU A 317 -5.71 -7.37 21.29
CA LEU A 317 -4.26 -7.48 21.19
C LEU A 317 -3.71 -8.91 21.31
N TYR A 318 -4.51 -9.87 21.77
CA TYR A 318 -4.00 -11.21 22.10
C TYR A 318 -4.74 -12.31 21.33
N GLU A 319 -3.99 -13.37 21.01
CA GLU A 319 -4.48 -14.53 20.27
C GLU A 319 -5.56 -15.28 21.05
N ARG A 320 -6.58 -15.74 20.35
CA ARG A 320 -7.58 -16.70 20.83
C ARG A 320 -8.22 -17.44 19.66
N GLU A 321 -8.89 -18.53 19.95
CA GLU A 321 -9.63 -19.32 18.95
C GLU A 321 -10.66 -18.47 18.20
N GLY A 322 -10.74 -18.65 16.89
CA GLY A 322 -11.66 -17.94 16.00
C GLY A 322 -11.22 -16.54 15.58
N LYS A 323 -10.29 -15.91 16.29
CA LYS A 323 -9.80 -14.57 15.94
C LYS A 323 -8.92 -14.60 14.69
N ASN A 324 -9.01 -13.54 13.87
CA ASN A 324 -8.16 -13.34 12.69
C ASN A 324 -6.66 -13.38 13.08
N PRO A 325 -5.84 -14.21 12.43
CA PRO A 325 -4.42 -14.31 12.72
C PRO A 325 -3.57 -13.12 12.20
N HIS A 326 -4.10 -12.32 11.27
CA HIS A 326 -3.40 -11.16 10.70
C HIS A 326 -3.69 -9.91 11.52
N ALA A 327 -2.64 -9.12 11.78
CA ALA A 327 -2.79 -7.80 12.36
C ALA A 327 -3.32 -6.80 11.33
N PHE A 328 -4.06 -5.80 11.81
CA PHE A 328 -4.49 -4.64 11.02
C PHE A 328 -4.90 -3.48 11.94
N CYS A 329 -4.89 -2.27 11.38
CA CYS A 329 -5.49 -1.07 11.97
C CYS A 329 -6.81 -0.75 11.26
N THR A 330 -7.77 -0.19 11.99
CA THR A 330 -9.03 0.31 11.42
C THR A 330 -9.48 1.58 12.13
N ASP A 331 -9.90 2.58 11.35
CA ASP A 331 -10.66 3.73 11.82
C ASP A 331 -12.15 3.45 11.63
N ILE A 332 -12.87 3.26 12.72
CA ILE A 332 -14.29 2.86 12.73
C ILE A 332 -15.20 3.94 12.16
N ASP A 333 -14.96 5.21 12.52
CA ASP A 333 -15.93 6.26 12.26
C ASP A 333 -15.35 7.57 11.70
N ARG A 334 -14.06 7.59 11.42
CA ARG A 334 -13.31 8.80 11.03
C ARG A 334 -13.47 9.96 12.02
N LYS A 335 -13.74 9.62 13.30
CA LYS A 335 -13.94 10.57 14.40
C LYS A 335 -13.13 10.23 15.64
N GLY A 336 -12.15 9.31 15.49
CA GLY A 336 -11.19 8.94 16.54
C GLY A 336 -11.46 7.61 17.23
N ASP A 337 -12.41 6.80 16.76
CA ASP A 337 -12.51 5.39 17.16
C ASP A 337 -11.56 4.53 16.33
N VAL A 338 -10.28 4.69 16.59
CA VAL A 338 -9.19 3.94 15.94
C VAL A 338 -8.82 2.74 16.79
N ARG A 339 -8.68 1.58 16.16
CA ARG A 339 -8.39 0.29 16.80
C ARG A 339 -7.34 -0.49 16.03
N ILE A 340 -6.53 -1.29 16.72
CA ILE A 340 -5.66 -2.30 16.10
C ILE A 340 -6.04 -3.70 16.57
N LEU A 341 -5.98 -4.67 15.66
CA LEU A 341 -6.06 -6.09 15.96
C LEU A 341 -4.65 -6.67 15.86
N CYS A 342 -4.18 -7.31 16.93
CA CYS A 342 -2.89 -7.99 16.97
C CYS A 342 -3.02 -9.35 17.66
N ASN A 343 -1.96 -10.18 17.62
CA ASN A 343 -1.83 -11.42 18.38
C ASN A 343 -0.46 -11.42 19.07
N LEU A 344 -0.26 -10.45 19.98
CA LEU A 344 1.03 -10.09 20.55
C LEU A 344 1.71 -11.26 21.27
N LYS A 345 3.00 -11.42 20.97
CA LYS A 345 3.96 -12.28 21.68
C LYS A 345 5.21 -11.45 21.95
N ASN A 346 5.98 -11.83 22.97
CA ASN A 346 7.19 -11.11 23.34
C ASN A 346 8.37 -11.53 22.44
N ASN A 347 8.32 -11.11 21.19
CA ASN A 347 9.36 -11.33 20.19
C ASN A 347 9.50 -10.12 19.26
N GLU A 348 10.55 -10.11 18.46
CA GLU A 348 10.86 -9.01 17.55
C GLU A 348 9.79 -8.82 16.48
N ALA A 349 9.28 -9.90 15.90
CA ALA A 349 8.27 -9.85 14.86
C ALA A 349 6.98 -9.15 15.31
N TRP A 350 6.52 -9.41 16.55
CA TRP A 350 5.36 -8.71 17.10
C TRP A 350 5.67 -7.30 17.58
N MET A 351 6.94 -6.98 17.90
CA MET A 351 7.35 -5.59 18.13
C MET A 351 7.31 -4.79 16.83
N GLU A 352 7.85 -5.32 15.71
CA GLU A 352 7.73 -4.73 14.39
C GLU A 352 6.25 -4.49 14.04
N THR A 353 5.42 -5.54 14.19
CA THR A 353 3.99 -5.49 13.86
C THR A 353 3.23 -4.44 14.68
N VAL A 354 3.39 -4.40 16.01
CA VAL A 354 2.64 -3.42 16.82
C VAL A 354 3.09 -1.99 16.57
N LEU A 355 4.37 -1.76 16.28
CA LEU A 355 4.83 -0.43 15.87
C LEU A 355 4.25 -0.04 14.51
N HIS A 356 4.14 -0.98 13.58
CA HIS A 356 3.54 -0.80 12.26
C HIS A 356 2.06 -0.44 12.38
N GLU A 357 1.26 -1.26 13.07
CA GLU A 357 -0.19 -1.04 13.19
C GLU A 357 -0.52 0.27 13.95
N LEU A 358 0.27 0.59 14.97
CA LEU A 358 0.14 1.88 15.64
C LEU A 358 0.59 3.04 14.76
N GLY A 359 1.46 2.82 13.78
CA GLY A 359 1.81 3.81 12.74
C GLY A 359 0.60 4.22 11.92
N HIS A 360 -0.20 3.25 11.45
CA HIS A 360 -1.51 3.52 10.85
C HIS A 360 -2.43 4.24 11.84
N GLY A 361 -2.49 3.73 13.08
CA GLY A 361 -3.37 4.25 14.11
C GLY A 361 -3.09 5.72 14.49
N VAL A 362 -1.84 6.16 14.53
CA VAL A 362 -1.54 7.58 14.79
C VAL A 362 -1.83 8.45 13.58
N TYR A 363 -1.67 7.94 12.35
CA TYR A 363 -2.10 8.67 11.16
C TYR A 363 -3.59 9.01 11.26
N ASP A 364 -4.43 8.01 11.50
CA ASP A 364 -5.89 8.19 11.58
C ASP A 364 -6.31 9.03 12.79
N LYS A 365 -5.71 8.79 13.95
CA LYS A 365 -6.04 9.50 15.19
C LYS A 365 -5.75 10.99 15.15
N TYR A 366 -4.66 11.41 14.49
CA TYR A 366 -4.18 12.79 14.52
C TYR A 366 -4.62 13.63 13.32
N GLN A 367 -5.57 13.13 12.51
CA GLN A 367 -6.25 13.93 11.49
C GLN A 367 -7.08 15.04 12.11
N ASP A 368 -7.15 16.18 11.43
CA ASP A 368 -7.99 17.29 11.86
C ASP A 368 -9.48 16.97 11.64
N GLN A 369 -10.26 16.94 12.73
CA GLN A 369 -11.69 16.68 12.68
C GLN A 369 -12.50 17.80 12.01
N GLN A 370 -11.90 18.95 11.72
CA GLN A 370 -12.53 20.01 10.93
C GLN A 370 -12.41 19.78 9.41
N VAL A 371 -11.58 18.84 8.98
CA VAL A 371 -11.53 18.40 7.59
C VAL A 371 -12.86 17.74 7.22
N PRO A 372 -13.46 18.03 6.03
CA PRO A 372 -14.68 17.39 5.58
C PRO A 372 -14.60 15.86 5.64
N PHE A 373 -15.70 15.18 5.99
CA PHE A 373 -15.74 13.73 6.21
C PHE A 373 -15.15 12.91 5.06
N LEU A 374 -15.39 13.30 3.81
CA LEU A 374 -14.88 12.62 2.63
C LEU A 374 -13.34 12.72 2.49
N LEU A 375 -12.75 13.72 3.11
CA LEU A 375 -11.30 13.97 3.09
C LEU A 375 -10.62 13.55 4.40
N ARG A 376 -11.36 12.98 5.37
CA ARG A 376 -10.78 12.34 6.56
C ARG A 376 -10.29 10.96 6.20
N GLY A 377 -9.00 10.80 6.14
CA GLY A 377 -8.29 9.60 5.76
C GLY A 377 -6.87 9.98 5.30
N PRO A 378 -5.98 9.01 5.17
CA PRO A 378 -4.66 9.25 4.58
C PRO A 378 -4.77 9.83 3.17
N ALA A 379 -3.78 10.65 2.78
CA ALA A 379 -3.75 11.22 1.43
C ALA A 379 -3.77 10.14 0.33
N HIS A 380 -3.18 8.97 0.62
CA HIS A 380 -3.25 7.75 -0.18
C HIS A 380 -2.94 6.54 0.71
N ILE A 381 -3.30 5.33 0.26
CA ILE A 381 -3.02 4.10 1.01
C ILE A 381 -1.51 3.91 1.25
N PHE A 382 -0.64 4.20 0.28
CA PHE A 382 0.79 4.05 0.49
C PHE A 382 1.38 5.08 1.46
N THR A 383 0.71 6.21 1.70
CA THR A 383 1.20 7.22 2.66
C THR A 383 1.02 6.77 4.10
N THR A 384 -0.05 6.05 4.40
CA THR A 384 -0.21 5.43 5.72
C THR A 384 0.70 4.21 5.89
N GLU A 385 0.91 3.42 4.82
CA GLU A 385 1.93 2.36 4.82
C GLU A 385 3.33 2.91 5.09
N ALA A 386 3.67 4.08 4.52
CA ALA A 386 4.95 4.73 4.78
C ALA A 386 5.17 5.03 6.26
N ILE A 387 4.16 5.52 6.96
CA ILE A 387 4.24 5.80 8.40
C ILE A 387 4.34 4.51 9.22
N ALA A 388 3.57 3.51 8.86
CA ALA A 388 3.62 2.19 9.48
C ALA A 388 5.01 1.54 9.33
N MET A 389 5.57 1.55 8.11
CA MET A 389 6.92 1.06 7.82
C MET A 389 8.01 1.89 8.50
N PHE A 390 7.84 3.22 8.55
CA PHE A 390 8.76 4.14 9.22
C PHE A 390 8.94 3.77 10.70
N PHE A 391 7.85 3.46 11.41
CA PHE A 391 7.90 3.06 12.81
C PHE A 391 8.22 1.56 13.00
N GLY A 392 7.67 0.68 12.17
CA GLY A 392 7.91 -0.76 12.26
C GLY A 392 9.39 -1.13 12.17
N ARG A 393 10.15 -0.46 11.28
CA ARG A 393 11.60 -0.69 11.11
C ARG A 393 12.42 -0.50 12.39
N LEU A 394 11.89 0.26 13.36
CA LEU A 394 12.61 0.60 14.60
C LEU A 394 12.83 -0.61 15.51
N SER A 395 12.00 -1.63 15.43
CA SER A 395 12.18 -2.88 16.21
C SER A 395 13.57 -3.51 16.03
N ARG A 396 14.24 -3.22 14.93
CA ARG A 396 15.59 -3.71 14.58
C ARG A 396 16.66 -2.61 14.55
N ASN A 397 16.29 -1.38 14.87
CA ASN A 397 17.23 -0.27 14.88
C ASN A 397 18.10 -0.36 16.15
N PRO A 398 19.45 -0.44 16.05
CA PRO A 398 20.31 -0.64 17.21
C PRO A 398 20.21 0.48 18.25
N ALA A 399 20.02 1.73 17.83
CA ALA A 399 19.88 2.86 18.74
C ALA A 399 18.53 2.85 19.47
N TRP A 400 17.45 2.49 18.77
CA TRP A 400 16.12 2.31 19.35
C TRP A 400 16.12 1.13 20.35
N MET A 401 16.69 -0.01 19.95
CA MET A 401 16.78 -1.19 20.82
C MET A 401 17.58 -0.89 22.09
N GLN A 402 18.70 -0.19 21.96
CA GLN A 402 19.49 0.20 23.12
C GLN A 402 18.67 1.04 24.11
N GLN A 403 17.98 2.06 23.64
CA GLN A 403 17.23 2.99 24.48
C GLN A 403 15.93 2.40 25.05
N MET A 404 15.27 1.52 24.29
CA MET A 404 13.97 0.95 24.68
C MET A 404 14.09 -0.36 25.45
N LEU A 405 15.14 -1.13 25.22
CA LEU A 405 15.36 -2.44 25.85
C LEU A 405 16.45 -2.43 26.93
N ASP A 406 17.07 -1.25 27.15
CA ASP A 406 18.17 -1.05 28.13
C ASP A 406 19.40 -1.92 27.80
N LEU A 407 19.81 -1.98 26.52
CA LEU A 407 20.95 -2.78 26.08
C LEU A 407 22.28 -2.07 26.38
N SER A 408 23.30 -2.88 26.67
CA SER A 408 24.68 -2.38 26.81
C SER A 408 25.25 -1.93 25.46
N ASP A 409 26.31 -1.11 25.51
CA ASP A 409 27.05 -0.69 24.32
C ASP A 409 27.62 -1.87 23.53
N GLN A 410 28.01 -2.94 24.22
CA GLN A 410 28.50 -4.16 23.57
C GLN A 410 27.39 -4.84 22.78
N GLN A 411 26.21 -5.05 23.37
CA GLN A 411 25.05 -5.67 22.71
C GLN A 411 24.61 -4.83 21.50
N ARG A 412 24.53 -3.52 21.66
CA ARG A 412 24.25 -2.61 20.56
C ARG A 412 25.24 -2.77 19.42
N THR A 413 26.55 -2.80 19.72
CA THR A 413 27.60 -2.95 18.69
C THR A 413 27.48 -4.31 17.96
N GLU A 414 27.10 -5.38 18.64
CA GLU A 414 26.85 -6.68 18.04
C GLU A 414 25.66 -6.65 17.08
N ILE A 415 24.56 -6.00 17.48
CA ILE A 415 23.39 -5.80 16.61
C ILE A 415 23.77 -4.94 15.39
N GLU A 416 24.48 -3.83 15.59
CA GLU A 416 24.86 -2.90 14.51
C GLU A 416 25.71 -3.56 13.41
N LYS A 417 26.57 -4.52 13.75
CA LYS A 417 27.38 -5.27 12.77
C LYS A 417 26.57 -6.05 11.73
N VAL A 418 25.35 -6.44 12.09
CA VAL A 418 24.52 -7.33 11.28
C VAL A 418 23.28 -6.62 10.75
N SER A 419 22.72 -5.66 11.50
CA SER A 419 21.45 -5.01 11.19
C SER A 419 21.47 -4.25 9.87
N ASP A 420 22.55 -3.53 9.55
CA ASP A 420 22.67 -2.77 8.31
C ASP A 420 22.65 -3.69 7.08
N LYS A 421 23.43 -4.78 7.12
CA LYS A 421 23.46 -5.76 6.02
C LYS A 421 22.12 -6.48 5.87
N TYR A 422 21.49 -6.84 6.97
CA TYR A 422 20.18 -7.47 6.95
C TYR A 422 19.12 -6.51 6.37
N ALA A 423 19.09 -5.26 6.83
CA ALA A 423 18.16 -4.25 6.34
C ALA A 423 18.37 -3.99 4.84
N GLN A 424 19.63 -3.82 4.40
CA GLN A 424 19.99 -3.68 2.99
C GLN A 424 19.45 -4.84 2.16
N LEU A 425 19.73 -6.09 2.57
CA LEU A 425 19.32 -7.28 1.85
C LEU A 425 17.78 -7.39 1.79
N LYS A 426 17.09 -7.20 2.93
CA LYS A 426 15.62 -7.23 3.03
C LYS A 426 15.00 -6.21 2.08
N GLN A 427 15.44 -4.97 2.15
CA GLN A 427 14.82 -3.87 1.41
C GLN A 427 15.06 -3.95 -0.10
N ILE A 428 16.28 -4.31 -0.53
CA ILE A 428 16.57 -4.41 -1.95
C ILE A 428 15.85 -5.62 -2.59
N ILE A 429 15.83 -6.77 -1.93
CA ILE A 429 15.09 -7.96 -2.42
C ILE A 429 13.60 -7.63 -2.55
N PHE A 430 13.02 -7.00 -1.53
CA PHE A 430 11.62 -6.59 -1.58
C PHE A 430 11.34 -5.60 -2.71
N ALA A 431 12.21 -4.60 -2.92
CA ALA A 431 12.07 -3.66 -4.02
C ALA A 431 12.08 -4.37 -5.39
N ARG A 432 12.98 -5.34 -5.59
CA ARG A 432 13.04 -6.14 -6.83
C ARG A 432 11.80 -6.99 -7.02
N TRP A 433 11.31 -7.61 -5.97
CA TRP A 433 10.07 -8.35 -6.00
C TRP A 433 8.86 -7.45 -6.33
N ALA A 434 8.74 -6.28 -5.74
CA ALA A 434 7.67 -5.34 -6.04
C ALA A 434 7.70 -4.86 -7.51
N MET A 435 8.90 -4.73 -8.11
CA MET A 435 9.05 -4.46 -9.55
C MET A 435 8.54 -5.62 -10.41
N VAL A 436 8.80 -6.87 -10.00
CA VAL A 436 8.24 -8.06 -10.69
C VAL A 436 6.72 -8.01 -10.68
N MET A 437 6.13 -7.78 -9.50
CA MET A 437 4.67 -7.74 -9.34
C MET A 437 4.04 -6.63 -10.18
N TYR A 438 4.57 -5.42 -10.12
CA TYR A 438 4.04 -4.27 -10.85
C TYR A 438 4.14 -4.46 -12.38
N ASP A 439 5.33 -4.83 -12.89
CA ASP A 439 5.55 -4.96 -14.33
C ASP A 439 4.76 -6.13 -14.92
N PHE A 440 4.70 -7.26 -14.21
CA PHE A 440 3.89 -8.40 -14.63
C PHE A 440 2.40 -8.08 -14.65
N GLU A 441 1.86 -7.48 -13.58
CA GLU A 441 0.44 -7.18 -13.48
C GLU A 441 -0.01 -6.15 -14.53
N LYS A 442 0.79 -5.12 -14.77
CA LYS A 442 0.57 -4.15 -15.85
C LYS A 442 0.44 -4.86 -17.22
N GLN A 443 1.34 -5.80 -17.52
CA GLN A 443 1.35 -6.53 -18.79
C GLN A 443 0.24 -7.60 -18.85
N LEU A 444 -0.12 -8.23 -17.74
CA LEU A 444 -1.24 -9.16 -17.63
C LEU A 444 -2.56 -8.48 -18.03
N TYR A 445 -2.83 -7.26 -17.52
CA TYR A 445 -4.02 -6.49 -17.90
C TYR A 445 -3.95 -5.92 -19.32
N ALA A 446 -2.76 -5.56 -19.81
CA ALA A 446 -2.60 -5.05 -21.17
C ALA A 446 -2.90 -6.13 -22.24
N ASN A 447 -2.43 -7.36 -22.02
CA ASN A 447 -2.68 -8.50 -22.93
C ASN A 447 -2.77 -9.82 -22.15
N PRO A 448 -3.97 -10.21 -21.67
CA PRO A 448 -4.13 -11.45 -20.89
C PRO A 448 -4.00 -12.74 -21.74
N ASP A 449 -3.94 -12.64 -23.06
CA ASP A 449 -3.85 -13.79 -23.98
C ASP A 449 -2.43 -14.09 -24.47
N GLN A 450 -1.42 -13.30 -24.03
CA GLN A 450 -0.02 -13.57 -24.35
C GLN A 450 0.54 -14.78 -23.57
N ASP A 451 1.76 -15.21 -23.93
CA ASP A 451 2.47 -16.24 -23.15
C ASP A 451 2.93 -15.68 -21.79
N LEU A 452 2.00 -15.72 -20.83
CA LEU A 452 2.19 -15.22 -19.46
C LEU A 452 3.26 -16.01 -18.70
N ASN A 453 3.48 -17.28 -19.02
CA ASN A 453 4.47 -18.11 -18.35
C ASN A 453 5.89 -17.70 -18.75
N SER A 454 6.12 -17.45 -20.03
CA SER A 454 7.41 -16.92 -20.49
C SER A 454 7.61 -15.47 -20.04
N LEU A 455 6.58 -14.63 -20.08
CA LEU A 455 6.63 -13.26 -19.58
C LEU A 455 7.02 -13.19 -18.10
N TRP A 456 6.41 -14.04 -17.27
CA TRP A 456 6.75 -14.12 -15.83
C TRP A 456 8.23 -14.31 -15.61
N TRP A 457 8.80 -15.31 -16.26
CA TRP A 457 10.22 -15.64 -16.07
C TRP A 457 11.17 -14.59 -16.65
N GLN A 458 10.83 -13.96 -17.79
CA GLN A 458 11.58 -12.82 -18.31
C GLN A 458 11.66 -11.68 -17.29
N ILE A 459 10.53 -11.37 -16.62
CA ILE A 459 10.45 -10.32 -15.61
C ILE A 459 11.20 -10.71 -14.34
N VAL A 460 11.08 -11.96 -13.86
CA VAL A 460 11.80 -12.49 -12.70
C VAL A 460 13.31 -12.45 -12.95
N GLU A 461 13.77 -12.92 -14.10
CA GLU A 461 15.19 -12.88 -14.48
C GLU A 461 15.71 -11.45 -14.56
N LYS A 462 14.94 -10.53 -15.14
CA LYS A 462 15.30 -9.11 -15.27
C LYS A 462 15.49 -8.44 -13.91
N TYR A 463 14.53 -8.59 -13.01
CA TYR A 463 14.54 -7.84 -11.75
C TYR A 463 15.22 -8.56 -10.60
N GLN A 464 15.07 -9.88 -10.49
CA GLN A 464 15.58 -10.64 -9.35
C GLN A 464 16.86 -11.41 -9.67
N LEU A 465 17.29 -11.50 -10.93
CA LEU A 465 18.44 -12.30 -11.38
C LEU A 465 18.32 -13.77 -10.95
N VAL A 466 17.10 -14.30 -10.91
CA VAL A 466 16.78 -15.68 -10.57
C VAL A 466 16.47 -16.43 -11.84
N LYS A 467 17.16 -17.53 -12.08
CA LYS A 467 17.02 -18.32 -13.30
C LYS A 467 15.72 -19.12 -13.33
N LYS A 468 15.10 -19.17 -14.50
CA LYS A 468 14.01 -20.10 -14.78
C LYS A 468 14.50 -21.55 -14.65
N PRO A 469 13.78 -22.43 -13.93
CA PRO A 469 14.10 -23.86 -13.96
C PRO A 469 14.04 -24.44 -15.38
N PRO A 470 14.97 -25.33 -15.75
CA PRO A 470 15.00 -25.96 -17.09
C PRO A 470 13.65 -26.60 -17.44
N ALA A 471 13.23 -26.43 -18.70
CA ALA A 471 12.00 -27.01 -19.28
C ALA A 471 10.68 -26.61 -18.54
N ARG A 472 10.71 -25.66 -17.60
CA ARG A 472 9.50 -25.23 -16.89
C ARG A 472 8.67 -24.29 -17.75
N SER A 473 7.37 -24.60 -17.90
CA SER A 473 6.39 -23.79 -18.64
C SER A 473 5.08 -23.58 -17.88
N GLU A 474 5.09 -23.88 -16.58
CA GLU A 474 3.90 -23.79 -15.73
C GLU A 474 3.57 -22.34 -15.33
N PRO A 475 2.31 -22.03 -15.03
CA PRO A 475 1.86 -20.70 -14.63
C PRO A 475 2.25 -20.37 -13.17
N ASP A 476 3.56 -20.27 -12.89
CA ASP A 476 4.10 -19.99 -11.56
C ASP A 476 3.60 -18.64 -10.98
N TRP A 477 3.30 -17.69 -11.84
CA TRP A 477 2.73 -16.39 -11.49
C TRP A 477 1.37 -16.51 -10.82
N ALA A 478 0.55 -17.46 -11.25
CA ALA A 478 -0.80 -17.65 -10.71
C ALA A 478 -0.81 -18.21 -9.28
N ALA A 479 0.33 -18.75 -8.81
CA ALA A 479 0.50 -19.13 -7.40
C ALA A 479 0.61 -17.91 -6.45
N LYS A 480 0.52 -16.66 -6.95
CA LYS A 480 0.45 -15.45 -6.14
C LYS A 480 -0.97 -14.92 -6.07
N ILE A 481 -1.65 -15.16 -4.95
CA ILE A 481 -3.08 -14.83 -4.76
C ILE A 481 -3.41 -13.33 -4.93
N HIS A 482 -2.45 -12.43 -4.80
CA HIS A 482 -2.63 -10.97 -4.85
C HIS A 482 -3.28 -10.49 -6.15
N PHE A 483 -3.00 -11.11 -7.29
CA PHE A 483 -3.66 -10.77 -8.55
C PHE A 483 -5.18 -10.99 -8.53
N THR A 484 -5.66 -11.83 -7.62
CA THR A 484 -7.09 -12.09 -7.41
C THR A 484 -7.70 -11.15 -6.38
N ILE A 485 -7.16 -11.15 -5.15
CA ILE A 485 -7.80 -10.50 -3.98
C ILE A 485 -7.40 -9.03 -3.79
N ALA A 486 -6.23 -8.62 -4.31
CA ALA A 486 -5.71 -7.25 -4.19
C ALA A 486 -5.11 -6.79 -5.53
N PRO A 487 -5.93 -6.71 -6.60
CA PRO A 487 -5.45 -6.34 -7.93
C PRO A 487 -4.95 -4.89 -7.96
N CYS A 488 -3.87 -4.67 -8.70
CA CYS A 488 -3.26 -3.34 -8.91
C CYS A 488 -2.86 -2.63 -7.60
N TYR A 489 -2.47 -3.41 -6.58
CA TYR A 489 -2.19 -2.86 -5.25
C TYR A 489 -0.71 -2.95 -4.85
N TYR A 490 0.02 -3.98 -5.29
CA TYR A 490 1.31 -4.39 -4.72
C TYR A 490 2.40 -3.31 -4.77
N HIS A 491 2.37 -2.46 -5.78
CA HIS A 491 3.31 -1.33 -5.92
C HIS A 491 3.21 -0.31 -4.77
N ASN A 492 2.05 -0.21 -4.10
CA ASN A 492 1.86 0.71 -2.98
C ASN A 492 2.75 0.39 -1.78
N TYR A 493 3.07 -0.88 -1.54
CA TYR A 493 4.05 -1.25 -0.51
C TYR A 493 5.42 -0.66 -0.78
N LEU A 494 5.88 -0.72 -2.04
CA LEU A 494 7.17 -0.13 -2.41
C LEU A 494 7.14 1.40 -2.36
N LEU A 495 6.09 2.04 -2.83
CA LEU A 495 5.92 3.49 -2.69
C LEU A 495 5.94 3.91 -1.21
N GLY A 496 5.33 3.11 -0.32
CA GLY A 496 5.40 3.29 1.12
C GLY A 496 6.84 3.25 1.65
N GLU A 497 7.65 2.28 1.22
CA GLU A 497 9.07 2.19 1.58
C GLU A 497 9.89 3.39 1.08
N LEU A 498 9.61 3.86 -0.15
CA LEU A 498 10.28 5.05 -0.69
C LEU A 498 9.94 6.30 0.12
N LEU A 499 8.66 6.51 0.43
CA LEU A 499 8.21 7.66 1.23
C LEU A 499 8.71 7.58 2.67
N ALA A 500 8.72 6.39 3.29
CA ALA A 500 9.28 6.21 4.62
C ALA A 500 10.76 6.64 4.68
N SER A 501 11.54 6.31 3.65
CA SER A 501 12.95 6.73 3.55
C SER A 501 13.10 8.24 3.28
N GLN A 502 12.23 8.82 2.45
CA GLN A 502 12.20 10.26 2.19
C GLN A 502 11.83 11.06 3.44
N LEU A 503 10.82 10.62 4.20
CA LEU A 503 10.46 11.20 5.49
C LEU A 503 11.60 11.06 6.51
N HIS A 504 12.23 9.88 6.58
CA HIS A 504 13.39 9.67 7.43
C HIS A 504 14.50 10.68 7.15
N HIS A 505 14.91 10.82 5.89
CA HIS A 505 15.93 11.79 5.48
C HIS A 505 15.54 13.21 5.87
N HIS A 506 14.32 13.64 5.54
CA HIS A 506 13.83 14.98 5.88
C HIS A 506 13.81 15.24 7.40
N ILE A 507 13.33 14.27 8.18
CA ILE A 507 13.29 14.37 9.64
C ILE A 507 14.69 14.49 10.22
N VAL A 508 15.63 13.66 9.79
CA VAL A 508 17.03 13.71 10.26
C VAL A 508 17.65 15.06 10.00
N HIS A 509 17.60 15.52 8.76
CA HIS A 509 18.39 16.68 8.32
C HIS A 509 17.68 18.03 8.53
N ASN A 510 16.35 18.10 8.35
CA ASN A 510 15.61 19.35 8.35
C ASN A 510 14.81 19.58 9.66
N VAL A 511 14.28 18.52 10.30
CA VAL A 511 13.51 18.66 11.55
C VAL A 511 14.41 18.59 12.77
N LEU A 512 15.33 17.63 12.80
CA LEU A 512 16.25 17.40 13.93
C LEU A 512 17.61 18.11 13.73
N ASN A 513 17.94 18.53 12.52
CA ASN A 513 19.20 19.18 12.14
C ASN A 513 20.43 18.31 12.48
N LEU A 514 20.33 16.99 12.27
CA LEU A 514 21.42 16.04 12.51
C LEU A 514 22.22 15.80 11.23
N LYS A 515 23.52 15.54 11.37
CA LYS A 515 24.39 15.18 10.24
C LYS A 515 24.37 13.69 9.91
N SER A 516 23.93 12.85 10.85
CA SER A 516 23.89 11.39 10.71
C SER A 516 22.75 10.82 11.55
N ASP A 517 22.19 9.71 11.12
CA ASP A 517 21.12 8.93 11.74
C ASP A 517 21.62 7.76 12.61
N ARG A 518 22.94 7.48 12.61
CA ARG A 518 23.54 6.30 13.31
C ARG A 518 23.14 6.13 14.78
N GLN A 519 22.87 7.26 15.46
CA GLN A 519 22.47 7.26 16.88
C GLN A 519 20.96 7.48 17.07
N LEU A 520 20.19 7.43 15.98
CA LEU A 520 18.82 7.87 16.01
C LEU A 520 17.83 6.71 16.08
N GLY A 521 17.22 6.53 17.28
CA GLY A 521 16.08 5.65 17.50
C GLY A 521 14.76 6.42 17.65
N TYR A 522 14.76 7.73 17.46
CA TYR A 522 13.62 8.65 17.66
C TYR A 522 13.04 8.69 19.08
N VAL A 523 13.59 7.95 20.05
CA VAL A 523 13.09 7.93 21.42
C VAL A 523 13.12 9.34 22.00
N ASP A 524 12.01 9.77 22.60
CA ASP A 524 11.79 11.09 23.20
C ASP A 524 11.93 12.31 22.24
N GLN A 525 11.90 12.07 20.92
CA GLN A 525 11.98 13.13 19.91
C GLN A 525 10.61 13.71 19.56
N LYS A 526 10.01 14.49 20.46
CA LYS A 526 8.67 15.12 20.25
C LYS A 526 8.57 15.98 19.01
N LYS A 527 9.71 16.49 18.48
CA LYS A 527 9.72 17.24 17.20
C LYS A 527 9.27 16.37 16.04
N VAL A 528 9.57 15.07 16.05
CA VAL A 528 9.17 14.11 15.03
C VAL A 528 7.65 13.97 14.98
N GLY A 529 7.02 13.68 16.12
CA GLY A 529 5.56 13.56 16.18
C GLY A 529 4.85 14.86 15.82
N ARG A 530 5.39 16.01 16.21
CA ARG A 530 4.84 17.32 15.80
C ARG A 530 4.91 17.51 14.30
N PHE A 531 6.06 17.24 13.68
CA PHE A 531 6.23 17.33 12.22
C PHE A 531 5.24 16.43 11.48
N LEU A 532 5.18 15.14 11.85
CA LEU A 532 4.26 14.19 11.22
C LEU A 532 2.79 14.62 11.40
N THR A 533 2.42 15.08 12.59
CA THR A 533 1.06 15.57 12.85
C THR A 533 0.71 16.76 11.98
N GLU A 534 1.56 17.78 11.92
CA GLU A 534 1.23 19.03 11.23
C GLU A 534 1.34 18.92 9.71
N LYS A 535 2.28 18.12 9.19
CA LYS A 535 2.60 18.06 7.76
C LYS A 535 2.02 16.85 7.04
N VAL A 536 1.73 15.75 7.76
CA VAL A 536 1.28 14.50 7.15
C VAL A 536 -0.13 14.11 7.61
N PHE A 537 -0.42 14.14 8.93
CA PHE A 537 -1.67 13.59 9.44
C PHE A 537 -2.85 14.56 9.38
N LYS A 538 -2.70 15.79 9.92
CA LYS A 538 -3.77 16.78 9.98
C LYS A 538 -4.42 17.12 8.64
N PRO A 539 -3.66 17.22 7.53
CA PRO A 539 -4.29 17.55 6.25
C PRO A 539 -5.27 16.47 5.77
N GLY A 540 -5.12 15.21 6.20
CA GLY A 540 -5.89 14.11 5.64
C GLY A 540 -5.67 14.02 4.12
N ALA A 541 -6.75 13.83 3.37
CA ALA A 541 -6.76 13.79 1.90
C ALA A 541 -7.14 15.14 1.24
N VAL A 542 -6.94 16.27 1.95
CA VAL A 542 -7.19 17.62 1.39
C VAL A 542 -6.30 17.91 0.19
N TYR A 543 -5.07 17.47 0.26
CA TYR A 543 -4.13 17.52 -0.86
C TYR A 543 -4.10 16.18 -1.58
N HIS A 544 -3.82 16.23 -2.88
CA HIS A 544 -3.39 15.02 -3.59
C HIS A 544 -2.10 14.49 -2.95
N TRP A 545 -1.84 13.20 -3.00
CA TRP A 545 -0.73 12.58 -2.27
C TRP A 545 0.66 13.13 -2.67
N ASP A 546 0.88 13.46 -3.93
CA ASP A 546 2.13 14.03 -4.44
C ASP A 546 2.34 15.45 -3.91
N GLU A 547 1.29 16.27 -3.90
CA GLU A 547 1.31 17.62 -3.31
C GLU A 547 1.57 17.56 -1.81
N MET A 548 0.93 16.62 -1.09
CA MET A 548 1.17 16.43 0.34
C MET A 548 2.64 16.08 0.60
N ILE A 549 3.24 15.19 -0.18
CA ILE A 549 4.66 14.80 -0.03
C ILE A 549 5.57 16.00 -0.28
N GLU A 550 5.33 16.76 -1.35
CA GLU A 550 6.11 17.95 -1.68
C GLU A 550 6.01 19.02 -0.59
N GLN A 551 4.81 19.26 -0.05
CA GLN A 551 4.62 20.19 1.07
C GLN A 551 5.27 19.71 2.38
N ALA A 552 5.35 18.40 2.59
CA ALA A 552 5.96 17.83 3.80
C ALA A 552 7.48 17.77 3.72
N THR A 553 8.04 17.45 2.56
CA THR A 553 9.47 17.13 2.41
C THR A 553 10.25 18.12 1.56
N GLY A 554 9.55 19.01 0.81
CA GLY A 554 10.15 20.00 -0.08
C GLY A 554 10.43 19.51 -1.50
N GLU A 555 10.10 18.25 -1.82
CA GLU A 555 10.28 17.66 -3.15
C GLU A 555 9.29 16.51 -3.42
N PRO A 556 9.01 16.19 -4.70
CA PRO A 556 8.17 15.05 -5.07
C PRO A 556 8.73 13.72 -4.58
N LEU A 557 7.89 12.68 -4.55
CA LEU A 557 8.32 11.31 -4.21
C LEU A 557 9.47 10.86 -5.12
N THR A 558 10.56 10.42 -4.49
CA THR A 558 11.77 9.98 -5.19
C THR A 558 12.39 8.74 -4.55
N PRO A 559 12.95 7.81 -5.33
CA PRO A 559 13.68 6.66 -4.80
C PRO A 559 15.06 6.99 -4.23
N LYS A 560 15.55 8.23 -4.40
CA LYS A 560 16.88 8.68 -3.99
C LYS A 560 17.18 8.32 -2.54
N TYR A 561 16.29 8.64 -1.62
CA TYR A 561 16.51 8.46 -0.19
C TYR A 561 16.45 7.00 0.27
N PHE A 562 15.66 6.19 -0.41
CA PHE A 562 15.69 4.74 -0.21
C PHE A 562 17.07 4.17 -0.62
N VAL A 563 17.61 4.66 -1.74
CA VAL A 563 18.94 4.24 -2.22
C VAL A 563 20.04 4.73 -1.27
N GLU A 564 19.97 5.97 -0.79
CA GLU A 564 20.92 6.50 0.20
C GLU A 564 20.89 5.70 1.52
N GLN A 565 19.73 5.23 1.93
CA GLN A 565 19.55 4.49 3.19
C GLN A 565 19.97 3.02 3.08
N PHE A 566 19.65 2.34 1.97
CA PHE A 566 19.77 0.88 1.86
C PHE A 566 20.72 0.38 0.76
N VAL A 567 21.31 1.23 -0.07
CA VAL A 567 22.07 0.80 -1.25
C VAL A 567 23.55 1.27 -1.17
N LYS A 568 24.07 1.47 -0.01
CA LYS A 568 25.47 1.95 0.21
C LYS A 568 26.52 0.95 -0.29
#